data_7370eb79fa0f3476d38d7dd3e2890e4f
#
_entry.id   7370eb79fa0f3476d38d7dd3e2890e4f
#
_cell.length_a   1.000
_cell.length_b   1.000
_cell.length_c   1.000
_cell.angle_alpha   90.00
_cell.angle_beta   90.00
_cell.angle_gamma   90.00
#
_symmetry.space_group_name_H-M   'P 1'
#
loop_
_entity.id
_entity.type
_entity.pdbx_description
1 polymer ?
#
loop_
_entity_poly.entity_id
_entity_poly.type
_entity_poly.pdbx_seq_one_letter_code
_entity_poly.pdbx_strand_id
1 'polypeptide(L)'
;RRQRQMCIRDSLWGGLFLTLVIAGVGIVLSLPIGVMLALGRRSKLPVVSILCTIFIEIWRGVPLITVLFMASNMFPLFMPEGVNFDKLIRALIGVMFFSAAYLAEVVRGGLQAMPKGQYEASQAVGLTYWRMMALVILPQSLKMVIPAIIGSFIAIFKDTTLVLVIGLFDFLGIIQFVG
;
A
#
# COMPACT_ATOMS: atom_id res chain seq x y z
N ARG A 1 -15.95 -38.86 5.14
CA ARG A 1 -16.46 -37.59 5.70
C ARG A 1 -15.41 -36.88 6.56
N ARG A 2 -14.69 -37.56 7.48
CA ARG A 2 -13.63 -36.94 8.34
C ARG A 2 -12.46 -36.36 7.53
N GLN A 3 -11.97 -37.04 6.50
CA GLN A 3 -10.87 -36.53 5.66
C GLN A 3 -11.27 -35.28 4.86
N ARG A 4 -12.51 -35.22 4.34
CA ARG A 4 -13.01 -33.99 3.67
C ARG A 4 -13.07 -32.81 4.65
N GLN A 5 -13.56 -33.02 5.86
CA GLN A 5 -13.63 -31.95 6.87
C GLN A 5 -12.24 -31.45 7.30
N MET A 6 -11.25 -32.33 7.36
CA MET A 6 -9.87 -31.96 7.70
C MET A 6 -9.24 -31.14 6.57
N CYS A 7 -9.38 -31.57 5.32
CA CYS A 7 -8.86 -30.88 4.15
C CYS A 7 -9.51 -29.48 3.96
N ILE A 8 -10.83 -29.36 4.20
CA ILE A 8 -11.55 -28.08 4.19
C ILE A 8 -11.03 -27.15 5.28
N ARG A 9 -10.80 -27.67 6.49
CA ARG A 9 -10.30 -26.88 7.63
C ARG A 9 -8.91 -26.36 7.37
N ASP A 10 -8.03 -27.16 6.80
CA ASP A 10 -6.65 -26.76 6.49
C ASP A 10 -6.61 -25.71 5.35
N SER A 11 -7.48 -25.85 4.34
CA SER A 11 -7.56 -24.85 3.26
C SER A 11 -8.14 -23.51 3.75
N LEU A 12 -9.14 -23.52 4.64
CA LEU A 12 -9.67 -22.30 5.26
C LEU A 12 -8.60 -21.54 6.06
N TRP A 13 -7.78 -22.24 6.83
CA TRP A 13 -6.65 -21.64 7.53
C TRP A 13 -5.59 -21.09 6.57
N GLY A 14 -5.32 -21.78 5.46
CA GLY A 14 -4.42 -21.31 4.42
C GLY A 14 -4.89 -20.01 3.78
N GLY A 15 -6.19 -19.89 3.47
CA GLY A 15 -6.78 -18.68 2.90
C GLY A 15 -6.78 -17.50 3.89
N LEU A 16 -7.12 -17.75 5.16
CA LEU A 16 -7.05 -16.72 6.20
C LEU A 16 -5.62 -16.21 6.38
N PHE A 17 -4.65 -17.13 6.43
CA PHE A 17 -3.24 -16.78 6.53
C PHE A 17 -2.78 -15.93 5.34
N LEU A 18 -3.16 -16.29 4.11
CA LEU A 18 -2.86 -15.54 2.90
C LEU A 18 -3.41 -14.11 2.98
N THR A 19 -4.67 -13.96 3.37
CA THR A 19 -5.30 -12.64 3.57
C THR A 19 -4.54 -11.80 4.59
N LEU A 20 -4.18 -12.37 5.74
CA LEU A 20 -3.43 -11.67 6.79
C LEU A 20 -2.03 -11.27 6.33
N VAL A 21 -1.33 -12.13 5.58
CA VAL A 21 0.00 -11.83 5.04
C VAL A 21 -0.08 -10.69 4.03
N ILE A 22 -0.99 -10.76 3.05
CA ILE A 22 -1.12 -9.72 2.03
C ILE A 22 -1.52 -8.39 2.66
N ALA A 23 -2.53 -8.37 3.52
CA ALA A 23 -2.96 -7.16 4.20
C ALA A 23 -1.88 -6.62 5.14
N GLY A 24 -1.29 -7.45 5.99
CA GLY A 24 -0.29 -7.04 6.97
C GLY A 24 0.97 -6.48 6.31
N VAL A 25 1.54 -7.20 5.35
CA VAL A 25 2.73 -6.73 4.60
C VAL A 25 2.38 -5.49 3.78
N GLY A 26 1.20 -5.49 3.12
CA GLY A 26 0.71 -4.34 2.36
C GLY A 26 0.62 -3.08 3.23
N ILE A 27 0.02 -3.17 4.43
CA ILE A 27 -0.12 -2.06 5.38
C ILE A 27 1.25 -1.57 5.89
N VAL A 28 2.09 -2.49 6.37
CA VAL A 28 3.37 -2.15 7.00
C VAL A 28 4.32 -1.47 6.01
N LEU A 29 4.38 -1.95 4.77
CA LEU A 29 5.29 -1.40 3.76
C LEU A 29 4.71 -0.18 3.03
N SER A 30 3.38 -0.13 2.83
CA SER A 30 2.76 0.99 2.11
C SER A 30 2.84 2.30 2.89
N LEU A 31 2.80 2.27 4.22
CA LEU A 31 2.83 3.48 5.04
C LEU A 31 4.15 4.25 4.89
N PRO A 32 5.34 3.67 5.13
CA PRO A 32 6.60 4.39 4.97
C PRO A 32 6.83 4.83 3.52
N ILE A 33 6.50 3.99 2.54
CA ILE A 33 6.63 4.35 1.12
C ILE A 33 5.68 5.51 0.78
N GLY A 34 4.43 5.47 1.25
CA GLY A 34 3.46 6.55 1.07
C GLY A 34 3.93 7.87 1.66
N VAL A 35 4.49 7.85 2.88
CA VAL A 35 5.09 9.05 3.50
C VAL A 35 6.26 9.57 2.67
N MET A 36 7.17 8.70 2.22
CA MET A 36 8.30 9.10 1.37
C MET A 36 7.84 9.73 0.05
N LEU A 37 6.85 9.15 -0.61
CA LEU A 37 6.26 9.68 -1.84
C LEU A 37 5.58 11.03 -1.61
N ALA A 38 4.84 11.21 -0.51
CA ALA A 38 4.20 12.47 -0.16
C ALA A 38 5.23 13.59 0.10
N LEU A 39 6.33 13.28 0.80
CA LEU A 39 7.43 14.21 1.02
C LEU A 39 8.20 14.50 -0.26
N GLY A 40 8.45 13.48 -1.09
CA GLY A 40 9.09 13.62 -2.38
C GLY A 40 8.31 14.54 -3.33
N ARG A 41 6.98 14.40 -3.37
CA ARG A 41 6.10 15.30 -4.15
C ARG A 41 6.17 16.76 -3.71
N ARG A 42 6.51 17.03 -2.44
CA ARG A 42 6.72 18.39 -1.89
C ARG A 42 8.16 18.87 -1.94
N SER A 43 9.06 18.08 -2.47
CA SER A 43 10.47 18.44 -2.58
C SER A 43 10.67 19.67 -3.45
N LYS A 44 11.66 20.50 -3.10
CA LYS A 44 12.11 21.62 -3.91
C LYS A 44 12.86 21.18 -5.18
N LEU A 45 13.28 19.92 -5.25
CA LEU A 45 13.93 19.34 -6.41
C LEU A 45 12.88 18.95 -7.46
N PRO A 46 12.84 19.62 -8.63
CA PRO A 46 11.78 19.40 -9.62
C PRO A 46 11.75 17.95 -10.12
N VAL A 47 12.90 17.32 -10.31
CA VAL A 47 13.00 15.93 -10.77
C VAL A 47 12.34 14.97 -9.79
N VAL A 48 12.64 15.09 -8.49
CA VAL A 48 12.05 14.23 -7.46
C VAL A 48 10.55 14.44 -7.37
N SER A 49 10.10 15.69 -7.38
CA SER A 49 8.67 16.03 -7.32
C SER A 49 7.90 15.47 -8.52
N ILE A 50 8.44 15.60 -9.73
CA ILE A 50 7.83 15.09 -10.96
C ILE A 50 7.75 13.56 -10.92
N LEU A 51 8.84 12.87 -10.60
CA LEU A 51 8.87 11.41 -10.54
C LEU A 51 7.88 10.85 -9.51
N CYS A 52 7.83 11.42 -8.29
CA CYS A 52 6.86 11.02 -7.28
C CYS A 52 5.42 11.29 -7.74
N THR A 53 5.18 12.42 -8.40
CA THR A 53 3.84 12.75 -8.92
C THR A 53 3.42 11.76 -9.99
N ILE A 54 4.26 11.50 -10.99
CA ILE A 54 3.99 10.53 -12.08
C ILE A 54 3.70 9.14 -11.47
N PHE A 55 4.52 8.69 -10.52
CA PHE A 55 4.30 7.42 -9.86
C PHE A 55 2.93 7.36 -9.19
N ILE A 56 2.60 8.36 -8.37
CA ILE A 56 1.30 8.41 -7.65
C ILE A 56 0.12 8.42 -8.62
N GLU A 57 0.18 9.24 -9.68
CA GLU A 57 -0.92 9.38 -10.63
C GLU A 57 -1.11 8.09 -11.48
N ILE A 58 -0.04 7.43 -11.89
CA ILE A 58 -0.11 6.15 -12.62
C ILE A 58 -0.80 5.09 -11.76
N TRP A 59 -0.32 4.88 -10.52
CA TRP A 59 -0.85 3.84 -9.64
C TRP A 59 -2.29 4.11 -9.19
N ARG A 60 -2.71 5.36 -9.08
CA ARG A 60 -4.09 5.75 -8.76
C ARG A 60 -5.02 5.76 -9.97
N GLY A 61 -4.48 5.93 -11.16
CA GLY A 61 -5.24 5.94 -12.41
C GLY A 61 -5.65 4.55 -12.90
N VAL A 62 -5.01 3.48 -12.39
CA VAL A 62 -5.27 2.10 -12.80
C VAL A 62 -6.03 1.36 -11.71
N PRO A 63 -7.13 0.64 -12.01
CA PRO A 63 -7.82 -0.20 -11.03
C PRO A 63 -6.90 -1.30 -10.47
N LEU A 64 -7.01 -1.62 -9.19
CA LEU A 64 -6.17 -2.64 -8.54
C LEU A 64 -6.26 -4.01 -9.23
N ILE A 65 -7.45 -4.39 -9.70
CA ILE A 65 -7.62 -5.65 -10.43
C ILE A 65 -6.73 -5.73 -11.67
N THR A 66 -6.62 -4.63 -12.42
CA THR A 66 -5.73 -4.53 -13.59
C THR A 66 -4.27 -4.62 -13.19
N VAL A 67 -3.89 -3.97 -12.09
CA VAL A 67 -2.53 -4.05 -11.53
C VAL A 67 -2.16 -5.49 -11.18
N LEU A 68 -3.05 -6.21 -10.50
CA LEU A 68 -2.84 -7.61 -10.12
C LEU A 68 -2.73 -8.52 -11.35
N PHE A 69 -3.58 -8.30 -12.36
CA PHE A 69 -3.53 -9.04 -13.61
C PHE A 69 -2.22 -8.80 -14.36
N MET A 70 -1.78 -7.55 -14.47
CA MET A 70 -0.49 -7.19 -15.07
C MET A 70 0.68 -7.80 -14.30
N ALA A 71 0.68 -7.70 -12.97
CA ALA A 71 1.70 -8.27 -12.11
C ALA A 71 1.78 -9.80 -12.24
N SER A 72 0.64 -10.48 -12.41
CA SER A 72 0.59 -11.93 -12.54
C SER A 72 1.05 -12.42 -13.91
N ASN A 73 0.57 -11.79 -15.00
CA ASN A 73 0.71 -12.30 -16.35
C ASN A 73 1.80 -11.58 -17.17
N MET A 74 1.94 -10.26 -17.03
CA MET A 74 2.91 -9.50 -17.81
C MET A 74 4.29 -9.43 -17.16
N PHE A 75 4.36 -9.34 -15.83
CA PHE A 75 5.63 -9.25 -15.14
C PHE A 75 6.62 -10.39 -15.45
N PRO A 76 6.18 -11.68 -15.54
CA PRO A 76 7.08 -12.76 -15.95
C PRO A 76 7.68 -12.60 -17.35
N LEU A 77 6.97 -11.91 -18.27
CA LEU A 77 7.46 -11.71 -19.64
C LEU A 77 8.66 -10.75 -19.73
N PHE A 78 8.84 -9.89 -18.72
CA PHE A 78 9.96 -8.95 -18.62
C PHE A 78 11.14 -9.51 -17.82
N MET A 79 11.00 -10.72 -17.25
CA MET A 79 12.06 -11.33 -16.44
C MET A 79 13.02 -12.14 -17.32
N PRO A 80 14.33 -12.13 -16.99
CA PRO A 80 15.31 -13.01 -17.61
C PRO A 80 14.94 -14.48 -17.39
N GLU A 81 15.30 -15.34 -18.34
CA GLU A 81 15.12 -16.79 -18.21
C GLU A 81 15.79 -17.31 -16.92
N GLY A 82 15.02 -18.03 -16.11
CA GLY A 82 15.48 -18.63 -14.84
C GLY A 82 15.09 -17.87 -13.57
N VAL A 83 14.54 -16.66 -13.64
CA VAL A 83 14.05 -15.90 -12.47
C VAL A 83 12.52 -15.94 -12.43
N ASN A 84 11.96 -16.78 -11.58
CA ASN A 84 10.51 -16.85 -11.36
C ASN A 84 10.18 -16.35 -9.95
N PHE A 85 9.55 -15.18 -9.86
CA PHE A 85 8.93 -14.76 -8.60
C PHE A 85 7.61 -15.49 -8.39
N ASP A 86 7.40 -15.96 -7.17
CA ASP A 86 6.13 -16.56 -6.77
C ASP A 86 4.96 -15.59 -6.98
N LYS A 87 3.80 -16.13 -7.36
CA LYS A 87 2.56 -15.33 -7.58
C LYS A 87 2.22 -14.46 -6.38
N LEU A 88 2.50 -14.96 -5.16
CA LEU A 88 2.28 -14.22 -3.93
C LEU A 88 3.14 -12.96 -3.85
N ILE A 89 4.44 -13.06 -4.17
CA ILE A 89 5.37 -11.92 -4.13
C ILE A 89 4.94 -10.86 -5.15
N ARG A 90 4.53 -11.27 -6.34
CA ARG A 90 4.03 -10.35 -7.38
C ARG A 90 2.77 -9.62 -6.93
N ALA A 91 1.82 -10.33 -6.32
CA ALA A 91 0.62 -9.73 -5.74
C ALA A 91 0.96 -8.75 -4.62
N LEU A 92 1.86 -9.12 -3.71
CA LEU A 92 2.32 -8.26 -2.61
C LEU A 92 2.92 -6.94 -3.12
N ILE A 93 3.79 -7.00 -4.13
CA ILE A 93 4.40 -5.80 -4.73
C ILE A 93 3.32 -4.91 -5.35
N GLY A 94 2.37 -5.49 -6.09
CA GLY A 94 1.27 -4.75 -6.71
C GLY A 94 0.39 -4.05 -5.67
N VAL A 95 -0.06 -4.78 -4.65
CA VAL A 95 -0.88 -4.23 -3.55
C VAL A 95 -0.11 -3.17 -2.77
N MET A 96 1.16 -3.39 -2.48
CA MET A 96 2.02 -2.47 -1.74
C MET A 96 2.15 -1.12 -2.46
N PHE A 97 2.51 -1.10 -3.74
CA PHE A 97 2.68 0.15 -4.49
C PHE A 97 1.35 0.86 -4.72
N PHE A 98 0.29 0.12 -5.03
CA PHE A 98 -1.05 0.67 -5.15
C PHE A 98 -1.47 1.37 -3.85
N SER A 99 -1.38 0.68 -2.71
CA SER A 99 -1.73 1.21 -1.41
C SER A 99 -0.84 2.39 -1.00
N ALA A 100 0.47 2.33 -1.30
CA ALA A 100 1.41 3.42 -1.03
C ALA A 100 1.05 4.70 -1.79
N ALA A 101 0.58 4.60 -3.04
CA ALA A 101 0.15 5.76 -3.82
C ALA A 101 -1.10 6.43 -3.22
N TYR A 102 -2.07 5.65 -2.75
CA TYR A 102 -3.25 6.19 -2.04
C TYR A 102 -2.88 6.81 -0.70
N LEU A 103 -2.04 6.14 0.10
CA LEU A 103 -1.55 6.69 1.37
C LEU A 103 -0.71 7.96 1.18
N ALA A 104 0.08 8.04 0.12
CA ALA A 104 0.83 9.26 -0.21
C ALA A 104 -0.10 10.46 -0.36
N GLU A 105 -1.27 10.28 -0.98
CA GLU A 105 -2.24 11.35 -1.15
C GLU A 105 -2.95 11.73 0.17
N VAL A 106 -3.25 10.74 1.01
CA VAL A 106 -3.81 10.96 2.35
C VAL A 106 -2.81 11.76 3.20
N VAL A 107 -1.54 11.37 3.22
CA VAL A 107 -0.47 12.07 3.95
C VAL A 107 -0.25 13.48 3.39
N ARG A 108 -0.28 13.65 2.06
CA ARG A 108 -0.20 14.96 1.42
C ARG A 108 -1.33 15.88 1.89
N GLY A 109 -2.57 15.37 1.95
CA GLY A 109 -3.71 16.11 2.50
C GLY A 109 -3.47 16.60 3.92
N GLY A 110 -2.93 15.73 4.80
CA GLY A 110 -2.56 16.10 6.17
C GLY A 110 -1.47 17.19 6.23
N LEU A 111 -0.44 17.06 5.39
CA LEU A 111 0.62 18.06 5.30
C LEU A 111 0.12 19.41 4.77
N GLN A 112 -0.91 19.43 3.93
CA GLN A 112 -1.53 20.67 3.43
C GLN A 112 -2.45 21.32 4.46
N ALA A 113 -3.08 20.53 5.31
CA ALA A 113 -3.96 21.01 6.37
C ALA A 113 -3.19 21.64 7.56
N MET A 114 -1.86 21.46 7.62
CA MET A 114 -1.04 22.03 8.68
C MET A 114 -1.01 23.56 8.63
N PRO A 115 -1.29 24.26 9.75
CA PRO A 115 -1.23 25.71 9.82
C PRO A 115 0.19 26.23 9.52
N LYS A 116 0.27 27.34 8.75
CA LYS A 116 1.57 27.97 8.43
C LYS A 116 2.37 28.35 9.66
N GLY A 117 1.71 28.78 10.74
CA GLY A 117 2.35 29.12 12.01
C GLY A 117 3.19 28.00 12.62
N GLN A 118 2.88 26.72 12.37
CA GLN A 118 3.71 25.59 12.83
C GLN A 118 5.07 25.55 12.10
N TYR A 119 5.05 25.86 10.80
CA TYR A 119 6.27 25.97 10.01
C TYR A 119 7.11 27.18 10.46
N GLU A 120 6.48 28.34 10.64
CA GLU A 120 7.13 29.59 11.08
C GLU A 120 7.71 29.45 12.48
N ALA A 121 6.96 28.91 13.44
CA ALA A 121 7.43 28.66 14.81
C ALA A 121 8.63 27.70 14.82
N SER A 122 8.58 26.63 14.03
CA SER A 122 9.69 25.68 13.93
C SER A 122 10.96 26.31 13.35
N GLN A 123 10.81 27.21 12.40
CA GLN A 123 11.93 27.97 11.83
C GLN A 123 12.49 29.00 12.82
N ALA A 124 11.62 29.67 13.59
CA ALA A 124 12.02 30.61 14.62
C ALA A 124 12.90 29.98 15.72
N VAL A 125 12.67 28.71 16.05
CA VAL A 125 13.48 27.90 16.97
C VAL A 125 14.78 27.39 16.31
N GLY A 126 15.00 27.67 15.01
CA GLY A 126 16.23 27.28 14.30
C GLY A 126 16.25 25.82 13.81
N LEU A 127 15.11 25.17 13.70
CA LEU A 127 15.05 23.80 13.17
C LEU A 127 15.35 23.78 11.67
N THR A 128 16.26 22.87 11.25
CA THR A 128 16.48 22.58 9.84
C THR A 128 15.25 21.93 9.23
N TYR A 129 15.06 22.05 7.91
CA TYR A 129 13.91 21.50 7.20
C TYR A 129 13.59 20.04 7.57
N TRP A 130 14.59 19.16 7.56
CA TRP A 130 14.41 17.75 7.88
C TRP A 130 14.01 17.50 9.35
N ARG A 131 14.61 18.25 10.29
CA ARG A 131 14.26 18.16 11.71
C ARG A 131 12.84 18.70 11.96
N MET A 132 12.50 19.82 11.35
CA MET A 132 11.16 20.40 11.40
C MET A 132 10.12 19.39 10.87
N MET A 133 10.37 18.80 9.72
CA MET A 133 9.45 17.80 9.14
C MET A 133 9.33 16.56 10.03
N ALA A 134 10.44 15.99 10.50
CA ALA A 134 10.42 14.73 11.26
C ALA A 134 9.86 14.90 12.67
N LEU A 135 10.17 16.00 13.36
CA LEU A 135 9.83 16.17 14.79
C LEU A 135 8.53 16.92 15.04
N VAL A 136 8.14 17.82 14.13
CA VAL A 136 6.99 18.71 14.35
C VAL A 136 5.88 18.47 13.34
N ILE A 137 6.17 18.65 12.06
CA ILE A 137 5.12 18.70 11.03
C ILE A 137 4.54 17.31 10.73
N LEU A 138 5.38 16.32 10.46
CA LEU A 138 4.93 14.98 10.07
C LEU A 138 4.13 14.27 11.18
N PRO A 139 4.57 14.25 12.47
CA PRO A 139 3.77 13.63 13.52
C PRO A 139 2.40 14.29 13.72
N GLN A 140 2.32 15.61 13.61
CA GLN A 140 1.06 16.32 13.74
C GLN A 140 0.15 16.07 12.52
N SER A 141 0.67 16.14 11.30
CA SER A 141 -0.09 15.89 10.09
C SER A 141 -0.61 14.45 10.02
N LEU A 142 0.20 13.46 10.45
CA LEU A 142 -0.24 12.07 10.52
C LEU A 142 -1.39 11.89 11.51
N LYS A 143 -1.34 12.53 12.68
CA LYS A 143 -2.45 12.49 13.66
C LYS A 143 -3.75 13.00 13.06
N MET A 144 -3.72 14.04 12.24
CA MET A 144 -4.92 14.60 11.60
C MET A 144 -5.54 13.65 10.58
N VAL A 145 -4.73 12.81 9.92
CA VAL A 145 -5.20 11.89 8.88
C VAL A 145 -5.34 10.43 9.35
N ILE A 146 -5.14 10.15 10.65
CA ILE A 146 -5.37 8.80 11.22
C ILE A 146 -6.69 8.18 10.76
N PRO A 147 -7.86 8.87 10.79
CA PRO A 147 -9.11 8.26 10.36
C PRO A 147 -9.07 7.82 8.88
N ALA A 148 -8.47 8.63 8.02
CA ALA A 148 -8.32 8.31 6.60
C ALA A 148 -7.31 7.16 6.36
N ILE A 149 -6.23 7.09 7.16
CA ILE A 149 -5.27 5.99 7.13
C ILE A 149 -5.95 4.68 7.53
N ILE A 150 -6.74 4.68 8.61
CA ILE A 150 -7.51 3.51 9.05
C ILE A 150 -8.48 3.07 7.94
N GLY A 151 -9.18 4.01 7.32
CA GLY A 151 -10.05 3.73 6.17
C GLY A 151 -9.29 3.04 5.02
N SER A 152 -8.09 3.50 4.71
CA SER A 152 -7.23 2.89 3.70
C SER A 152 -6.80 1.48 4.08
N PHE A 153 -6.50 1.22 5.35
CA PHE A 153 -6.14 -0.12 5.82
C PHE A 153 -7.33 -1.10 5.73
N ILE A 154 -8.53 -0.64 6.09
CA ILE A 154 -9.76 -1.44 5.91
C ILE A 154 -10.00 -1.75 4.42
N ALA A 155 -9.74 -0.79 3.53
CA ALA A 155 -9.83 -1.01 2.09
C ALA A 155 -8.85 -2.10 1.63
N ILE A 156 -7.58 -2.07 2.06
CA ILE A 156 -6.60 -3.10 1.73
C ILE A 156 -7.09 -4.50 2.13
N PHE A 157 -7.69 -4.65 3.32
CA PHE A 157 -8.27 -5.93 3.74
C PHE A 157 -9.39 -6.41 2.80
N LYS A 158 -10.25 -5.51 2.34
CA LYS A 158 -11.30 -5.83 1.37
C LYS A 158 -10.71 -6.17 0.01
N ASP A 159 -9.69 -5.45 -0.39
CA ASP A 159 -9.04 -5.60 -1.71
C ASP A 159 -8.24 -6.92 -1.83
N THR A 160 -7.91 -7.60 -0.70
CA THR A 160 -7.30 -8.93 -0.75
C THR A 160 -8.17 -9.95 -1.50
N THR A 161 -9.48 -9.76 -1.55
CA THR A 161 -10.38 -10.63 -2.31
C THR A 161 -10.11 -10.62 -3.81
N LEU A 162 -9.53 -9.53 -4.33
CA LEU A 162 -9.18 -9.40 -5.74
C LEU A 162 -8.02 -10.30 -6.16
N VAL A 163 -7.24 -10.83 -5.21
CA VAL A 163 -6.14 -11.78 -5.53
C VAL A 163 -6.68 -13.12 -6.08
N LEU A 164 -7.98 -13.40 -5.87
CA LEU A 164 -8.67 -14.54 -6.49
C LEU A 164 -8.54 -14.50 -8.02
N VAL A 165 -8.55 -13.32 -8.63
CA VAL A 165 -8.45 -13.14 -10.10
C VAL A 165 -7.14 -13.69 -10.65
N ILE A 166 -6.07 -13.67 -9.85
CA ILE A 166 -4.77 -14.23 -10.25
C ILE A 166 -4.57 -15.69 -9.79
N GLY A 167 -5.66 -16.33 -9.30
CA GLY A 167 -5.65 -17.73 -8.88
C GLY A 167 -5.00 -17.96 -7.50
N LEU A 168 -5.00 -16.95 -6.64
CA LEU A 168 -4.70 -17.10 -5.22
C LEU A 168 -6.02 -17.16 -4.46
N PHE A 169 -6.27 -18.28 -3.78
CA PHE A 169 -7.48 -18.45 -2.98
C PHE A 169 -7.29 -17.81 -1.61
N ASP A 170 -7.85 -16.62 -1.44
CA ASP A 170 -7.96 -15.96 -0.15
C ASP A 170 -9.08 -16.57 0.71
N PHE A 171 -9.34 -15.99 1.87
CA PHE A 171 -10.37 -16.48 2.79
C PHE A 171 -11.77 -16.54 2.15
N LEU A 172 -12.17 -15.50 1.42
CA LEU A 172 -13.49 -15.47 0.74
C LEU A 172 -13.54 -16.40 -0.45
N GLY A 173 -12.49 -16.50 -1.24
CA GLY A 173 -12.41 -17.43 -2.37
C GLY A 173 -12.57 -18.89 -1.94
N ILE A 174 -11.96 -19.26 -0.80
CA ILE A 174 -12.12 -20.62 -0.25
C ILE A 174 -13.54 -20.86 0.27
N ILE A 175 -14.16 -19.90 0.93
CA ILE A 175 -15.56 -20.03 1.39
C ILE A 175 -16.50 -20.26 0.19
N GLN A 176 -16.33 -19.50 -0.90
CA GLN A 176 -17.15 -19.65 -2.10
C GLN A 176 -16.92 -20.98 -2.82
N PHE A 177 -15.72 -21.56 -2.71
CA PHE A 177 -15.41 -22.84 -3.35
C PHE A 177 -15.95 -24.04 -2.54
N VAL A 178 -16.15 -23.89 -1.24
CA VAL A 178 -16.58 -24.96 -0.32
C VAL A 178 -18.10 -24.99 -0.08
N GLY A 179 -18.80 -23.87 -0.27
CA GLY A 179 -20.26 -23.74 -0.14
C GLY A 179 -20.97 -24.02 -1.43
#